data_cea8cacabae6aff42775cbac0ee897fc
#
_entry.id   cea8cacabae6aff42775cbac0ee897fc
#
_cell.length_a   1.000
_cell.length_b   1.000
_cell.length_c   1.000
_cell.angle_alpha   90.00
_cell.angle_beta   90.00
_cell.angle_gamma   90.00
#
_symmetry.space_group_name_H-M   'P 1'
#
loop_
_entity.id
_entity.type
_entity.pdbx_description
1 polymer ?
#
loop_
_entity_poly.entity_id
_entity_poly.type
_entity_poly.pdbx_seq_one_letter_code
_entity_poly.pdbx_strand_id
1 'polypeptide(L)'
;MKFTGWLLLLLLGAGVLPAGYAMECPLLVVANRAAPVDRLSPKAIRRLYLGVPYQTESGQLQPIRNASDPILREVFLQKILFMSKNSYRRVLANRLVRLREAGPAEYRDVNKLIKALRTNPRLISYIWTSNLPVDGQLKVLLDVPCEND
;
A
#
# COMPACT_ATOMS: atom_id res chain seq x y z
N MET A 1 61.81 -4.28 -49.15
CA MET A 1 60.32 -4.30 -49.36
C MET A 1 59.66 -4.47 -48.05
N LYS A 2 58.91 -3.43 -47.62
CA LYS A 2 58.36 -3.29 -46.27
C LYS A 2 56.85 -3.64 -46.33
N PHE A 3 56.45 -4.70 -45.66
CA PHE A 3 55.05 -5.01 -45.42
C PHE A 3 54.68 -4.47 -44.04
N THR A 4 53.92 -3.42 -44.06
CA THR A 4 53.32 -2.82 -42.86
C THR A 4 52.03 -3.57 -42.54
N GLY A 5 52.08 -4.40 -41.49
CA GLY A 5 50.91 -5.07 -40.96
C GLY A 5 50.03 -4.09 -40.17
N TRP A 6 48.81 -3.93 -40.60
CA TRP A 6 47.81 -3.12 -39.94
C TRP A 6 47.07 -4.00 -38.89
N LEU A 7 47.37 -3.76 -37.65
CA LEU A 7 46.74 -4.42 -36.51
C LEU A 7 45.38 -3.75 -36.25
N LEU A 8 44.31 -4.43 -36.64
CA LEU A 8 42.93 -4.00 -36.33
C LEU A 8 42.62 -4.39 -34.89
N LEU A 9 42.61 -3.38 -34.00
CA LEU A 9 42.18 -3.50 -32.61
C LEU A 9 40.66 -3.48 -32.57
N LEU A 10 40.00 -4.63 -32.41
CA LEU A 10 38.61 -4.77 -32.13
C LEU A 10 38.36 -4.44 -30.65
N LEU A 11 37.90 -3.22 -30.38
CA LEU A 11 37.36 -2.82 -29.08
C LEU A 11 35.96 -3.48 -28.91
N LEU A 12 35.91 -4.56 -28.15
CA LEU A 12 34.67 -5.08 -27.61
C LEU A 12 34.16 -4.08 -26.54
N GLY A 13 33.24 -3.21 -26.95
CA GLY A 13 32.44 -2.43 -26.02
C GLY A 13 31.53 -3.35 -25.25
N ALA A 14 31.90 -3.68 -24.01
CA ALA A 14 30.96 -4.28 -23.05
C ALA A 14 29.88 -3.28 -22.74
N GLY A 15 28.73 -3.40 -23.39
CA GLY A 15 27.51 -2.66 -23.06
C GLY A 15 27.07 -3.08 -21.68
N VAL A 16 27.28 -2.22 -20.70
CA VAL A 16 26.66 -2.33 -19.38
C VAL A 16 25.17 -2.05 -19.58
N LEU A 17 24.37 -3.11 -19.61
CA LEU A 17 22.92 -2.99 -19.54
C LEU A 17 22.57 -2.36 -18.18
N PRO A 18 21.81 -1.26 -18.13
CA PRO A 18 21.33 -0.74 -16.88
C PRO A 18 20.48 -1.85 -16.23
N ALA A 19 20.85 -2.25 -15.01
CA ALA A 19 20.02 -3.10 -14.20
C ALA A 19 18.65 -2.43 -14.09
N GLY A 20 17.61 -3.08 -14.61
CA GLY A 20 16.25 -2.60 -14.48
C GLY A 20 15.96 -2.37 -13.01
N TYR A 21 15.66 -1.14 -12.63
CA TYR A 21 15.19 -0.83 -11.29
C TYR A 21 13.86 -1.56 -11.13
N ALA A 22 13.85 -2.64 -10.35
CA ALA A 22 12.63 -3.21 -9.86
C ALA A 22 11.92 -2.09 -9.09
N MET A 23 10.76 -1.63 -9.59
CA MET A 23 9.94 -0.68 -8.85
C MET A 23 9.43 -1.42 -7.62
N GLU A 24 10.07 -1.19 -6.48
CA GLU A 24 9.50 -1.60 -5.22
C GLU A 24 8.16 -0.88 -5.04
N CYS A 25 7.06 -1.62 -4.90
CA CYS A 25 5.81 -1.08 -4.41
C CYS A 25 5.92 -0.95 -2.91
N PRO A 26 6.22 0.22 -2.41
CA PRO A 26 6.45 0.37 -0.98
C PRO A 26 5.14 0.59 -0.24
N LEU A 27 4.06 -0.11 -0.59
CA LEU A 27 2.77 0.00 0.08
C LEU A 27 2.65 -1.05 1.19
N LEU A 28 2.42 -0.59 2.39
CA LEU A 28 2.17 -1.41 3.57
C LEU A 28 0.76 -1.17 4.12
N VAL A 29 0.09 -2.24 4.53
CA VAL A 29 -1.09 -2.12 5.41
C VAL A 29 -0.63 -2.28 6.85
N VAL A 30 -0.95 -1.31 7.67
CA VAL A 30 -0.41 -1.17 9.03
C VAL A 30 -1.50 -0.97 10.08
N ALA A 31 -1.15 -1.32 11.31
CA ALA A 31 -1.97 -1.10 12.49
C ALA A 31 -1.09 -0.77 13.70
N ASN A 32 -1.73 -0.41 14.80
CA ASN A 32 -1.06 -0.31 16.10
C ASN A 32 -0.35 -1.62 16.45
N ARG A 33 0.79 -1.55 17.12
CA ARG A 33 1.50 -2.74 17.63
C ARG A 33 0.61 -3.62 18.52
N ALA A 34 -0.30 -3.02 19.30
CA ALA A 34 -1.26 -3.72 20.14
C ALA A 34 -2.54 -4.15 19.42
N ALA A 35 -2.61 -4.02 18.09
CA ALA A 35 -3.78 -4.47 17.33
C ALA A 35 -4.03 -5.98 17.55
N PRO A 36 -5.31 -6.41 17.62
CA PRO A 36 -5.67 -7.79 17.95
C PRO A 36 -5.45 -8.77 16.78
N VAL A 37 -4.75 -8.36 15.74
CA VAL A 37 -4.39 -9.18 14.57
C VAL A 37 -2.93 -8.95 14.21
N ASP A 38 -2.24 -10.00 13.77
CA ASP A 38 -0.82 -9.91 13.37
C ASP A 38 -0.65 -9.86 11.85
N ARG A 39 -1.60 -10.44 11.12
CA ARG A 39 -1.63 -10.45 9.65
C ARG A 39 -3.06 -10.41 9.15
N LEU A 40 -3.24 -9.81 7.97
CA LEU A 40 -4.49 -9.86 7.23
C LEU A 40 -4.22 -10.23 5.77
N SER A 41 -5.06 -11.09 5.21
CA SER A 41 -5.00 -11.38 3.78
C SER A 41 -5.51 -10.18 2.96
N PRO A 42 -5.06 -10.02 1.70
CA PRO A 42 -5.62 -9.01 0.80
C PRO A 42 -7.14 -9.07 0.70
N LYS A 43 -7.70 -10.29 0.67
CA LYS A 43 -9.15 -10.51 0.65
C LYS A 43 -9.85 -9.99 1.91
N ALA A 44 -9.27 -10.20 3.09
CA ALA A 44 -9.83 -9.70 4.35
C ALA A 44 -9.81 -8.17 4.38
N ILE A 45 -8.70 -7.54 3.98
CA ILE A 45 -8.56 -6.08 3.89
C ILE A 45 -9.57 -5.52 2.88
N ARG A 46 -9.68 -6.11 1.68
CA ARG A 46 -10.67 -5.71 0.68
C ARG A 46 -12.09 -5.72 1.24
N ARG A 47 -12.50 -6.81 1.87
CA ARG A 47 -13.84 -6.94 2.49
C ARG A 47 -14.08 -5.85 3.52
N LEU A 48 -13.09 -5.58 4.38
CA LEU A 48 -13.18 -4.57 5.43
C LEU A 48 -13.41 -3.16 4.86
N TYR A 49 -12.64 -2.76 3.84
CA TYR A 49 -12.83 -1.46 3.17
C TYR A 49 -14.12 -1.36 2.36
N LEU A 50 -14.70 -2.50 1.96
CA LEU A 50 -16.02 -2.56 1.33
C LEU A 50 -17.17 -2.64 2.36
N GLY A 51 -16.85 -2.55 3.65
CA GLY A 51 -17.82 -2.44 4.73
C GLY A 51 -18.29 -3.77 5.31
N VAL A 52 -17.58 -4.87 5.06
CA VAL A 52 -17.83 -6.14 5.74
C VAL A 52 -17.06 -6.14 7.06
N PRO A 53 -17.72 -6.20 8.23
CA PRO A 53 -17.05 -6.15 9.52
C PRO A 53 -16.05 -7.29 9.69
N TYR A 54 -14.93 -7.00 10.33
CA TYR A 54 -13.96 -7.98 10.78
C TYR A 54 -13.94 -8.00 12.31
N GLN A 55 -14.48 -9.06 12.89
CA GLN A 55 -14.56 -9.23 14.34
C GLN A 55 -13.27 -9.80 14.89
N THR A 56 -12.84 -9.26 16.02
CA THR A 56 -11.77 -9.78 16.85
C THR A 56 -12.26 -9.93 18.28
N GLU A 57 -11.47 -10.55 19.15
CA GLU A 57 -11.79 -10.65 20.57
C GLU A 57 -11.93 -9.28 21.26
N SER A 58 -11.23 -8.27 20.76
CA SER A 58 -11.25 -6.89 21.29
C SER A 58 -12.25 -5.97 20.61
N GLY A 59 -13.11 -6.49 19.72
CA GLY A 59 -14.08 -5.73 18.93
C GLY A 59 -13.75 -5.68 17.44
N GLN A 60 -14.47 -4.86 16.70
CA GLN A 60 -14.30 -4.76 15.25
C GLN A 60 -13.08 -3.95 14.86
N LEU A 61 -12.35 -4.40 13.84
CA LEU A 61 -11.38 -3.58 13.15
C LEU A 61 -12.07 -2.45 12.38
N GLN A 62 -11.45 -1.30 12.38
CA GLN A 62 -11.97 -0.09 11.74
C GLN A 62 -10.97 0.39 10.68
N PRO A 63 -11.31 0.29 9.39
CA PRO A 63 -10.48 0.83 8.34
C PRO A 63 -10.56 2.35 8.32
N ILE A 64 -9.42 3.02 8.10
CA ILE A 64 -9.34 4.44 7.80
C ILE A 64 -8.61 4.64 6.48
N ARG A 65 -8.97 5.67 5.72
CA ARG A 65 -8.41 5.94 4.39
C ARG A 65 -7.29 6.95 4.48
N ASN A 66 -6.18 6.63 3.81
CA ASN A 66 -5.09 7.56 3.62
C ASN A 66 -5.29 8.33 2.32
N ALA A 67 -5.57 9.62 2.42
CA ALA A 67 -5.71 10.53 1.28
C ALA A 67 -4.61 11.60 1.24
N SER A 68 -3.51 11.38 1.98
CA SER A 68 -2.36 12.30 1.98
C SER A 68 -1.58 12.29 0.66
N ASP A 69 -1.65 11.17 -0.07
CA ASP A 69 -0.99 10.98 -1.36
C ASP A 69 -1.99 10.35 -2.35
N PRO A 70 -2.29 11.02 -3.48
CA PRO A 70 -3.21 10.49 -4.49
C PRO A 70 -2.67 9.25 -5.20
N ILE A 71 -1.35 9.09 -5.35
CA ILE A 71 -0.73 7.92 -5.98
C ILE A 71 -0.86 6.72 -5.05
N LEU A 72 -0.55 6.87 -3.77
CA LEU A 72 -0.73 5.82 -2.77
C LEU A 72 -2.18 5.29 -2.76
N ARG A 73 -3.14 6.21 -2.77
CA ARG A 73 -4.56 5.85 -2.82
C ARG A 73 -4.90 5.05 -4.06
N GLU A 74 -4.42 5.47 -5.23
CA GLU A 74 -4.66 4.78 -6.49
C GLU A 74 -4.08 3.36 -6.48
N VAL A 75 -2.84 3.21 -6.04
CA VAL A 75 -2.18 1.90 -5.89
C VAL A 75 -2.97 0.99 -4.95
N PHE A 76 -3.41 1.49 -3.80
CA PHE A 76 -4.23 0.73 -2.87
C PHE A 76 -5.56 0.28 -3.49
N LEU A 77 -6.25 1.17 -4.19
CA LEU A 77 -7.51 0.86 -4.88
C LEU A 77 -7.32 -0.23 -5.93
N GLN A 78 -6.26 -0.14 -6.74
CA GLN A 78 -5.98 -1.11 -7.81
C GLN A 78 -5.48 -2.45 -7.27
N LYS A 79 -4.51 -2.45 -6.36
CA LYS A 79 -3.85 -3.68 -5.89
C LYS A 79 -4.63 -4.44 -4.82
N ILE A 80 -5.40 -3.76 -3.98
CA ILE A 80 -6.13 -4.39 -2.87
C ILE A 80 -7.63 -4.44 -3.14
N LEU A 81 -8.24 -3.34 -3.58
CA LEU A 81 -9.69 -3.30 -3.79
C LEU A 81 -10.09 -3.76 -5.20
N PHE A 82 -9.15 -3.81 -6.16
CA PHE A 82 -9.41 -4.14 -7.57
C PHE A 82 -10.50 -3.28 -8.17
N MET A 83 -10.48 -1.99 -7.90
CA MET A 83 -11.47 -1.06 -8.42
C MET A 83 -10.92 0.35 -8.61
N SER A 84 -11.58 1.09 -9.50
CA SER A 84 -11.27 2.50 -9.74
C SER A 84 -11.78 3.37 -8.59
N LYS A 85 -11.23 4.58 -8.48
CA LYS A 85 -11.71 5.62 -7.54
C LYS A 85 -13.21 5.88 -7.67
N ASN A 86 -13.71 5.96 -8.92
CA ASN A 86 -15.14 6.22 -9.16
C ASN A 86 -16.02 5.04 -8.74
N SER A 87 -15.57 3.81 -8.99
CA SER A 87 -16.28 2.61 -8.54
C SER A 87 -16.34 2.53 -7.02
N TYR A 88 -15.24 2.79 -6.35
CA TYR A 88 -15.21 2.80 -4.88
C TYR A 88 -16.11 3.90 -4.29
N ARG A 89 -16.10 5.10 -4.87
CA ARG A 89 -17.01 6.19 -4.44
C ARG A 89 -18.48 5.79 -4.57
N ARG A 90 -18.85 5.10 -5.65
CA ARG A 90 -20.24 4.58 -5.82
C ARG A 90 -20.60 3.56 -4.75
N VAL A 91 -19.68 2.64 -4.42
CA VAL A 91 -19.90 1.68 -3.32
C VAL A 91 -20.18 2.40 -2.01
N LEU A 92 -19.33 3.38 -1.64
CA LEU A 92 -19.52 4.15 -0.40
C LEU A 92 -20.82 4.97 -0.40
N ALA A 93 -21.17 5.60 -1.53
CA ALA A 93 -22.41 6.36 -1.66
C ALA A 93 -23.65 5.45 -1.53
N ASN A 94 -23.64 4.27 -2.17
CA ASN A 94 -24.72 3.30 -2.03
C ASN A 94 -24.92 2.81 -0.59
N ARG A 95 -23.81 2.57 0.14
CA ARG A 95 -23.88 2.17 1.54
C ARG A 95 -24.46 3.28 2.41
N LEU A 96 -24.04 4.52 2.20
CA LEU A 96 -24.56 5.67 2.92
C LEU A 96 -26.08 5.83 2.71
N VAL A 97 -26.55 5.71 1.46
CA VAL A 97 -27.97 5.88 1.13
C VAL A 97 -28.82 4.71 1.64
N ARG A 98 -28.38 3.47 1.41
CA ARG A 98 -29.20 2.28 1.72
C ARG A 98 -29.10 1.84 3.17
N LEU A 99 -27.90 1.89 3.76
CA LEU A 99 -27.62 1.36 5.10
C LEU A 99 -27.41 2.45 6.14
N ARG A 100 -27.36 3.72 5.73
CA ARG A 100 -26.99 4.88 6.54
C ARG A 100 -25.62 4.70 7.23
N GLU A 101 -24.72 3.96 6.58
CA GLU A 101 -23.38 3.72 7.05
C GLU A 101 -22.40 4.65 6.34
N ALA A 102 -21.74 5.50 7.10
CA ALA A 102 -20.63 6.30 6.58
C ALA A 102 -19.48 5.36 6.18
N GLY A 103 -18.79 5.70 5.08
CA GLY A 103 -17.58 5.01 4.70
C GLY A 103 -16.44 5.23 5.72
N PRO A 104 -15.29 4.53 5.54
CA PRO A 104 -14.13 4.72 6.41
C PRO A 104 -13.72 6.19 6.47
N ALA A 105 -13.35 6.68 7.66
CA ALA A 105 -12.86 8.05 7.85
C ALA A 105 -11.62 8.31 6.96
N GLU A 106 -11.49 9.54 6.48
CA GLU A 106 -10.41 9.94 5.57
C GLU A 106 -9.44 10.89 6.27
N TYR A 107 -8.15 10.61 6.13
CA TYR A 107 -7.06 11.43 6.62
C TYR A 107 -6.24 11.99 5.45
N ARG A 108 -6.11 13.31 5.39
CA ARG A 108 -5.34 14.02 4.35
C ARG A 108 -3.92 14.39 4.79
N ASP A 109 -3.60 14.12 6.04
CA ASP A 109 -2.31 14.35 6.66
C ASP A 109 -1.79 13.03 7.21
N VAL A 110 -0.65 12.56 6.71
CA VAL A 110 -0.06 11.27 7.11
C VAL A 110 0.34 11.26 8.58
N ASN A 111 0.78 12.38 9.14
CA ASN A 111 1.15 12.45 10.55
C ASN A 111 -0.06 12.32 11.48
N LYS A 112 -1.19 12.92 11.10
CA LYS A 112 -2.46 12.75 11.82
C LYS A 112 -2.97 11.32 11.73
N LEU A 113 -2.84 10.69 10.55
CA LEU A 113 -3.17 9.27 10.35
C LEU A 113 -2.33 8.38 11.27
N ILE A 114 -1.01 8.56 11.28
CA ILE A 114 -0.10 7.78 12.12
C ILE A 114 -0.40 7.99 13.60
N LYS A 115 -0.70 9.22 14.02
CA LYS A 115 -1.13 9.50 15.38
C LYS A 115 -2.41 8.76 15.75
N ALA A 116 -3.40 8.73 14.87
CA ALA A 116 -4.64 7.99 15.10
C ALA A 116 -4.38 6.48 15.24
N LEU A 117 -3.55 5.90 14.36
CA LEU A 117 -3.14 4.49 14.46
C LEU A 117 -2.44 4.16 15.78
N ARG A 118 -1.58 5.06 16.27
CA ARG A 118 -0.88 4.87 17.56
C ARG A 118 -1.82 4.90 18.77
N THR A 119 -2.90 5.63 18.69
CA THR A 119 -3.83 5.83 19.81
C THR A 119 -4.99 4.84 19.85
N ASN A 120 -5.29 4.17 18.73
CA ASN A 120 -6.39 3.23 18.66
C ASN A 120 -5.96 1.91 18.01
N PRO A 121 -5.85 0.81 18.80
CA PRO A 121 -5.40 -0.49 18.30
C PRO A 121 -6.39 -1.19 17.35
N ARG A 122 -7.60 -0.67 17.19
CA ARG A 122 -8.57 -1.23 16.23
C ARG A 122 -8.48 -0.60 14.84
N LEU A 123 -7.74 0.51 14.68
CA LEU A 123 -7.60 1.16 13.38
C LEU A 123 -6.59 0.43 12.50
N ILE A 124 -6.91 0.32 11.22
CA ILE A 124 -5.99 -0.09 10.17
C ILE A 124 -5.98 0.92 9.04
N SER A 125 -4.83 1.07 8.41
CA SER A 125 -4.67 1.91 7.22
C SER A 125 -3.54 1.40 6.34
N TYR A 126 -3.25 2.15 5.29
CA TYR A 126 -2.16 1.89 4.36
C TYR A 126 -1.27 3.13 4.23
N ILE A 127 0.02 2.89 4.12
CA ILE A 127 1.05 3.94 4.02
C ILE A 127 2.14 3.50 3.04
N TRP A 128 2.97 4.45 2.59
CA TRP A 128 4.24 4.09 1.98
C TRP A 128 5.22 3.55 3.02
N THR A 129 6.09 2.63 2.62
CA THR A 129 7.16 2.12 3.51
C THR A 129 8.01 3.25 4.09
N SER A 130 8.26 4.31 3.30
CA SER A 130 8.99 5.50 3.73
C SER A 130 8.32 6.29 4.86
N ASN A 131 7.02 6.11 5.06
CA ASN A 131 6.26 6.74 6.14
C ASN A 131 6.13 5.86 7.39
N LEU A 132 6.64 4.62 7.35
CA LEU A 132 6.59 3.74 8.52
C LEU A 132 7.51 4.28 9.62
N PRO A 133 6.97 4.61 10.82
CA PRO A 133 7.80 5.07 11.92
C PRO A 133 8.77 3.98 12.39
N VAL A 134 10.00 4.39 12.70
CA VAL A 134 11.06 3.47 13.20
C VAL A 134 10.93 3.14 14.67
N ASP A 135 9.98 3.74 15.39
CA ASP A 135 9.77 3.58 16.84
C ASP A 135 9.09 2.25 17.24
N GLY A 136 8.72 1.42 16.28
CA GLY A 136 8.08 0.12 16.51
C GLY A 136 6.67 0.17 17.08
N GLN A 137 6.00 1.33 17.10
CA GLN A 137 4.62 1.45 17.59
C GLN A 137 3.56 0.97 16.60
N LEU A 138 3.91 0.86 15.33
CA LEU A 138 3.07 0.26 14.30
C LEU A 138 3.63 -1.11 13.88
N LYS A 139 2.74 -2.01 13.50
CA LYS A 139 3.08 -3.29 12.87
C LYS A 139 2.52 -3.39 11.46
N VAL A 140 3.21 -4.12 10.61
CA VAL A 140 2.80 -4.40 9.23
C VAL A 140 1.91 -5.63 9.21
N LEU A 141 0.66 -5.46 8.73
CA LEU A 141 -0.31 -6.54 8.56
C LEU A 141 -0.24 -7.20 7.19
N LEU A 142 0.17 -6.43 6.19
CA LEU A 142 0.38 -6.87 4.82
C LEU A 142 1.42 -5.98 4.15
N ASP A 143 2.39 -6.61 3.52
CA ASP A 143 3.29 -6.01 2.55
C ASP A 143 2.75 -6.33 1.15
N VAL A 144 2.52 -5.31 0.34
CA VAL A 144 1.94 -5.47 -0.99
C VAL A 144 3.05 -5.60 -2.02
N PRO A 145 3.26 -6.79 -2.60
CA PRO A 145 4.29 -6.96 -3.63
C PRO A 145 3.92 -6.18 -4.90
N CYS A 146 4.94 -5.67 -5.56
CA CYS A 146 4.85 -5.04 -6.87
C CYS A 146 5.15 -6.01 -8.01
N GLU A 147 4.67 -7.21 -7.95
CA GLU A 147 4.77 -8.06 -9.13
C GLU A 147 3.83 -7.52 -10.21
N ASN A 148 4.45 -7.16 -11.33
CA ASN A 148 3.76 -7.00 -12.59
C ASN A 148 3.71 -8.40 -13.19
N ASP A 149 2.56 -9.05 -13.16
CA ASP A 149 2.25 -10.14 -14.07
C ASP A 149 2.09 -9.59 -15.49
#